data_268ee5544d63718a065ee5dc510aeea9
#
_entry.id   268ee5544d63718a065ee5dc510aeea9
#
_cell.length_a   1.000
_cell.length_b   1.000
_cell.length_c   1.000
_cell.angle_alpha   90.00
_cell.angle_beta   90.00
_cell.angle_gamma   90.00
#
_symmetry.space_group_name_H-M   'P 1'
#
loop_
_entity.id
_entity.type
_entity.pdbx_description
1 polymer ?
#
loop_
_entity_poly.entity_id
_entity_poly.type
_entity_poly.pdbx_seq_one_letter_code
_entity_poly.pdbx_strand_id
1 'polypeptide(L)'
;QKIADEIFGENNFITFIVWQCLDTVKNDAKYFSNNHEYILCYGKDIEKINIQGIKKGEKQRAYYKNYDNDPRGDYLLTPLHAKSGNKNSIYTYTFSNGQIWSPPKGTYPRFSKETLRKLDEENRIYLDRDGKRVPQKKTYLKDVGERMPPVTFWECSKFGSTRQSNLELSS
;
A
#
# COMPACT_ATOMS: atom_id res chain seq x y z
N GLN A 1 -10.27 25.04 0.50
CA GLN A 1 -10.22 24.35 -0.80
C GLN A 1 -10.73 25.27 -1.92
N LYS A 2 -11.92 25.87 -1.86
CA LYS A 2 -12.51 26.69 -2.94
C LYS A 2 -11.54 27.72 -3.55
N ILE A 3 -10.84 28.49 -2.73
CA ILE A 3 -9.84 29.48 -3.22
C ILE A 3 -8.71 28.79 -3.99
N ALA A 4 -8.26 27.64 -3.53
CA ALA A 4 -7.22 26.89 -4.20
C ALA A 4 -7.73 26.28 -5.52
N ASP A 5 -8.99 25.82 -5.56
CA ASP A 5 -9.64 25.34 -6.79
C ASP A 5 -9.75 26.46 -7.85
N GLU A 6 -10.05 27.70 -7.42
CA GLU A 6 -10.10 28.86 -8.30
C GLU A 6 -8.72 29.24 -8.89
N ILE A 7 -7.65 29.09 -8.08
CA ILE A 7 -6.28 29.44 -8.51
C ILE A 7 -5.64 28.33 -9.33
N PHE A 8 -5.77 27.08 -8.90
CA PHE A 8 -5.06 25.95 -9.50
C PHE A 8 -5.91 25.08 -10.44
N GLY A 9 -7.24 25.28 -10.41
CA GLY A 9 -8.21 24.46 -11.11
C GLY A 9 -8.61 23.21 -10.31
N GLU A 10 -9.90 22.96 -10.16
CA GLU A 10 -10.45 21.82 -9.41
C GLU A 10 -9.92 20.47 -9.95
N ASN A 11 -9.81 20.34 -11.27
CA ASN A 11 -9.31 19.13 -11.93
C ASN A 11 -7.83 18.84 -11.65
N ASN A 12 -7.10 19.81 -11.13
CA ASN A 12 -5.70 19.66 -10.76
C ASN A 12 -5.48 19.28 -9.29
N PHE A 13 -6.56 19.07 -8.55
CA PHE A 13 -6.48 18.60 -7.17
C PHE A 13 -6.02 17.15 -7.12
N ILE A 14 -4.98 16.86 -6.32
CA ILE A 14 -4.42 15.52 -6.15
C ILE A 14 -4.96 14.88 -4.87
N THR A 15 -4.71 15.53 -3.72
CA THR A 15 -5.10 14.98 -2.42
C THR A 15 -4.94 15.99 -1.29
N PHE A 16 -5.49 15.64 -0.13
CA PHE A 16 -5.13 16.23 1.16
C PHE A 16 -4.03 15.41 1.82
N ILE A 17 -3.04 16.10 2.37
CA ILE A 17 -2.06 15.51 3.25
C ILE A 17 -2.39 15.98 4.66
N VAL A 18 -2.49 15.05 5.59
CA VAL A 18 -2.66 15.30 7.02
C VAL A 18 -1.27 15.32 7.64
N TRP A 19 -0.82 16.48 8.07
CA TRP A 19 0.46 16.64 8.73
C TRP A 19 0.25 16.76 10.24
N GLN A 20 0.75 15.78 11.00
CA GLN A 20 0.82 15.86 12.45
C GLN A 20 1.90 16.89 12.83
N CYS A 21 1.48 18.11 13.10
CA CYS A 21 2.39 19.22 13.41
C CYS A 21 2.83 19.26 14.89
N LEU A 22 2.10 18.59 15.78
CA LEU A 22 2.38 18.47 17.20
C LEU A 22 2.27 17.03 17.67
N ASP A 23 3.16 16.60 18.54
CA ASP A 23 3.15 15.30 19.21
C ASP A 23 2.50 15.32 20.61
N THR A 24 2.17 16.51 21.09
CA THR A 24 1.60 16.74 22.41
C THR A 24 0.12 17.12 22.37
N VAL A 25 -0.59 16.80 23.44
CA VAL A 25 -1.99 17.17 23.64
C VAL A 25 -2.03 18.52 24.41
N LYS A 26 -2.89 19.43 23.96
CA LYS A 26 -3.18 20.68 24.68
C LYS A 26 -4.22 20.40 25.76
N ASN A 27 -3.80 20.48 27.02
CA ASN A 27 -4.67 20.20 28.19
C ASN A 27 -5.76 21.26 28.41
N ASP A 28 -5.62 22.43 27.82
CA ASP A 28 -6.56 23.57 27.89
C ASP A 28 -7.63 23.55 26.79
N ALA A 29 -7.58 22.54 25.91
CA ALA A 29 -8.55 22.43 24.83
C ALA A 29 -9.92 22.03 25.37
N LYS A 30 -10.95 22.83 25.07
CA LYS A 30 -12.33 22.62 25.55
C LYS A 30 -12.96 21.32 25.03
N TYR A 31 -12.64 20.90 23.81
CA TYR A 31 -13.19 19.70 23.16
C TYR A 31 -12.09 18.77 22.66
N PHE A 32 -11.42 19.15 21.59
CA PHE A 32 -10.36 18.36 20.96
C PHE A 32 -9.08 19.18 20.85
N SER A 33 -7.95 18.56 21.13
CA SER A 33 -6.63 19.13 20.90
C SER A 33 -6.26 18.94 19.44
N ASN A 34 -6.21 20.03 18.67
CA ASN A 34 -5.75 20.00 17.29
C ASN A 34 -4.23 19.84 17.28
N ASN A 35 -3.76 18.72 16.75
CA ASN A 35 -2.35 18.38 16.63
C ASN A 35 -1.91 18.14 15.19
N HIS A 36 -2.75 18.45 14.23
CA HIS A 36 -2.49 18.27 12.80
C HIS A 36 -3.00 19.44 11.97
N GLU A 37 -2.46 19.57 10.79
CA GLU A 37 -2.87 20.52 9.76
C GLU A 37 -3.10 19.79 8.44
N TYR A 38 -3.84 20.42 7.52
CA TYR A 38 -4.11 19.90 6.19
C TYR A 38 -3.29 20.67 5.16
N ILE A 39 -2.55 19.93 4.34
CA ILE A 39 -1.82 20.46 3.20
C ILE A 39 -2.57 20.08 1.94
N LEU A 40 -2.96 21.08 1.15
CA LEU A 40 -3.61 20.88 -0.15
C LEU A 40 -2.54 20.61 -1.20
N CYS A 41 -2.65 19.49 -1.89
CA CYS A 41 -1.73 19.13 -2.96
C CYS A 41 -2.43 19.28 -4.32
N TYR A 42 -1.89 20.15 -5.16
CA TYR A 42 -2.35 20.39 -6.52
C TYR A 42 -1.22 20.16 -7.51
N GLY A 43 -1.58 19.73 -8.69
CA GLY A 43 -0.69 19.72 -9.83
C GLY A 43 -0.82 21.00 -10.64
N LYS A 44 0.24 21.46 -11.28
CA LYS A 44 0.12 22.50 -12.29
C LYS A 44 -0.63 21.99 -13.54
N ASP A 45 -0.44 20.73 -13.86
CA ASP A 45 -1.09 20.00 -14.94
C ASP A 45 -1.11 18.53 -14.53
N ILE A 46 -2.27 18.02 -14.10
CA ILE A 46 -2.39 16.68 -13.52
C ILE A 46 -1.97 15.57 -14.49
N GLU A 47 -2.18 15.79 -15.80
CA GLU A 47 -1.82 14.84 -16.86
C GLU A 47 -0.29 14.66 -16.99
N LYS A 48 0.49 15.66 -16.57
CA LYS A 48 1.96 15.67 -16.66
C LYS A 48 2.67 15.39 -15.34
N ILE A 49 1.92 15.20 -14.25
CA ILE A 49 2.54 14.96 -12.96
C ILE A 49 3.11 13.56 -12.89
N ASN A 50 4.37 13.50 -12.49
CA ASN A 50 5.05 12.26 -12.12
C ASN A 50 5.52 12.36 -10.66
N ILE A 51 4.73 11.83 -9.73
CA ILE A 51 5.09 11.78 -8.32
C ILE A 51 6.12 10.68 -8.12
N GLN A 52 7.35 11.06 -7.79
CA GLN A 52 8.39 10.09 -7.48
C GLN A 52 8.07 9.42 -6.15
N GLY A 53 7.98 8.09 -6.17
CA GLY A 53 7.80 7.30 -4.97
C GLY A 53 8.96 7.46 -3.99
N ILE A 54 8.72 7.21 -2.71
CA ILE A 54 9.72 7.16 -1.65
C ILE A 54 10.35 5.76 -1.58
N LYS A 55 11.62 5.67 -1.19
CA LYS A 55 12.29 4.37 -1.00
C LYS A 55 11.60 3.58 0.11
N LYS A 56 11.41 2.28 -0.10
CA LYS A 56 10.95 1.36 0.95
C LYS A 56 11.97 1.34 2.08
N GLY A 57 11.53 1.66 3.30
CA GLY A 57 12.35 1.53 4.50
C GLY A 57 12.53 0.06 4.92
N GLU A 58 13.35 -0.18 5.94
CA GLU A 58 13.63 -1.52 6.47
C GLU A 58 12.36 -2.27 6.89
N LYS A 59 11.40 -1.57 7.52
CA LYS A 59 10.12 -2.16 7.93
C LYS A 59 9.33 -2.73 6.73
N GLN A 60 9.28 -2.01 5.62
CA GLN A 60 8.59 -2.46 4.41
C GLN A 60 9.35 -3.58 3.72
N ARG A 61 10.69 -3.54 3.69
CA ARG A 61 11.51 -4.60 3.12
C ARG A 61 11.43 -5.90 3.94
N ALA A 62 11.27 -5.83 5.26
CA ALA A 62 11.16 -6.98 6.14
C ALA A 62 9.94 -7.88 5.86
N TYR A 63 8.93 -7.37 5.13
CA TYR A 63 7.80 -8.18 4.68
C TYR A 63 8.14 -9.10 3.50
N TYR A 64 9.23 -8.82 2.78
CA TYR A 64 9.70 -9.64 1.66
C TYR A 64 10.67 -10.68 2.20
N LYS A 65 10.40 -11.96 1.94
CA LYS A 65 11.22 -13.08 2.38
C LYS A 65 11.19 -14.17 1.32
N ASN A 66 12.26 -14.93 1.21
CA ASN A 66 12.34 -16.09 0.32
C ASN A 66 12.14 -17.38 1.12
N TYR A 67 10.91 -17.90 1.12
CA TYR A 67 10.54 -19.08 1.93
C TYR A 67 10.90 -20.42 1.29
N ASP A 68 11.10 -20.47 0.00
CA ASP A 68 11.33 -21.69 -0.79
C ASP A 68 12.60 -21.65 -1.64
N ASN A 69 13.51 -20.72 -1.33
CA ASN A 69 14.77 -20.50 -2.06
C ASN A 69 14.54 -20.25 -3.56
N ASP A 70 13.49 -19.50 -3.89
CA ASP A 70 13.18 -19.13 -5.27
C ASP A 70 14.33 -18.27 -5.85
N PRO A 71 14.89 -18.64 -7.01
CA PRO A 71 16.03 -17.92 -7.61
C PRO A 71 15.72 -16.47 -7.99
N ARG A 72 14.46 -16.09 -8.06
CA ARG A 72 14.02 -14.72 -8.33
C ARG A 72 14.18 -13.79 -7.12
N GLY A 73 14.49 -14.32 -5.94
CA GLY A 73 14.76 -13.56 -4.72
C GLY A 73 13.54 -13.39 -3.82
N ASP A 74 13.60 -12.39 -2.94
CA ASP A 74 12.58 -12.15 -1.92
C ASP A 74 11.24 -11.71 -2.49
N TYR A 75 10.17 -12.19 -1.89
CA TYR A 75 8.79 -11.88 -2.28
C TYR A 75 7.87 -11.67 -1.09
N LEU A 76 6.82 -10.91 -1.31
CA LEU A 76 5.68 -10.76 -0.41
C LEU A 76 4.62 -11.79 -0.76
N LEU A 77 4.09 -12.47 0.25
CA LEU A 77 2.95 -13.38 0.11
C LEU A 77 1.64 -12.63 0.28
N THR A 78 0.75 -12.77 -0.71
CA THR A 78 -0.59 -12.16 -0.67
C THR A 78 -1.68 -13.23 -0.87
N PRO A 79 -2.79 -13.15 -0.09
CA PRO A 79 -3.89 -14.10 -0.26
C PRO A 79 -4.49 -14.06 -1.66
N LEU A 80 -4.93 -15.21 -2.15
CA LEU A 80 -5.63 -15.37 -3.43
C LEU A 80 -7.10 -14.93 -3.36
N HIS A 81 -7.59 -14.56 -2.18
CA HIS A 81 -8.97 -14.14 -1.93
C HIS A 81 -9.05 -12.72 -1.38
N ALA A 82 -10.23 -12.10 -1.52
CA ALA A 82 -10.56 -10.78 -1.02
C ALA A 82 -11.87 -10.81 -0.23
N LYS A 83 -12.07 -9.82 0.65
CA LYS A 83 -13.31 -9.70 1.45
C LYS A 83 -14.53 -9.28 0.62
N SER A 84 -14.31 -8.63 -0.52
CA SER A 84 -15.37 -8.18 -1.43
C SER A 84 -15.14 -8.73 -2.83
N GLY A 85 -16.22 -8.97 -3.56
CA GLY A 85 -16.18 -9.51 -4.93
C GLY A 85 -17.56 -9.97 -5.42
N ASN A 86 -17.58 -10.60 -6.57
CA ASN A 86 -18.81 -11.12 -7.18
C ASN A 86 -19.02 -12.59 -6.78
N LYS A 87 -20.24 -12.93 -6.29
CA LYS A 87 -20.60 -14.30 -5.94
C LYS A 87 -20.49 -15.27 -7.12
N ASN A 88 -20.78 -14.80 -8.33
CA ASN A 88 -20.71 -15.62 -9.54
C ASN A 88 -19.27 -15.91 -10.02
N SER A 89 -18.28 -15.26 -9.42
CA SER A 89 -16.86 -15.50 -9.74
C SER A 89 -16.19 -16.56 -8.86
N ILE A 90 -16.93 -17.24 -7.98
CA ILE A 90 -16.38 -18.27 -7.11
C ILE A 90 -16.09 -19.54 -7.95
N TYR A 91 -14.88 -20.04 -7.81
CA TYR A 91 -14.42 -21.25 -8.50
C TYR A 91 -13.46 -22.05 -7.62
N THR A 92 -13.29 -23.31 -7.99
CA THR A 92 -12.25 -24.18 -7.42
C THR A 92 -11.11 -24.32 -8.43
N TYR A 93 -9.87 -24.33 -7.94
CA TYR A 93 -8.67 -24.49 -8.75
C TYR A 93 -7.77 -25.58 -8.16
N THR A 94 -7.23 -26.44 -9.03
CA THR A 94 -6.23 -27.45 -8.66
C THR A 94 -4.88 -26.99 -9.19
N PHE A 95 -3.93 -26.77 -8.29
CA PHE A 95 -2.58 -26.33 -8.62
C PHE A 95 -1.74 -27.46 -9.22
N SER A 96 -0.61 -27.08 -9.81
CA SER A 96 0.36 -28.00 -10.44
C SER A 96 0.88 -29.09 -9.50
N ASN A 97 0.92 -28.84 -8.19
CA ASN A 97 1.28 -29.83 -7.16
C ASN A 97 0.12 -30.71 -6.68
N GLY A 98 -1.08 -30.57 -7.26
CA GLY A 98 -2.30 -31.30 -6.89
C GLY A 98 -3.09 -30.68 -5.73
N GLN A 99 -2.61 -29.61 -5.10
CA GLN A 99 -3.35 -28.93 -4.03
C GLN A 99 -4.60 -28.23 -4.59
N ILE A 100 -5.74 -28.46 -3.93
CA ILE A 100 -7.02 -27.87 -4.32
C ILE A 100 -7.27 -26.63 -3.47
N TRP A 101 -7.69 -25.55 -4.12
CA TRP A 101 -8.03 -24.31 -3.47
C TRP A 101 -9.38 -23.79 -3.95
N SER A 102 -10.14 -23.23 -3.02
CA SER A 102 -11.31 -22.36 -3.26
C SER A 102 -11.27 -21.20 -2.26
N PRO A 103 -11.91 -20.06 -2.57
CA PRO A 103 -11.96 -18.96 -1.61
C PRO A 103 -12.64 -19.42 -0.31
N PRO A 104 -12.09 -19.05 0.87
CA PRO A 104 -12.74 -19.29 2.15
C PRO A 104 -14.17 -18.73 2.19
N LYS A 105 -15.05 -19.34 2.98
CA LYS A 105 -16.45 -18.87 3.14
C LYS A 105 -16.52 -17.37 3.44
N GLY A 106 -17.32 -16.65 2.69
CA GLY A 106 -17.48 -15.19 2.82
C GLY A 106 -16.37 -14.36 2.15
N THR A 107 -15.55 -14.99 1.33
CA THR A 107 -14.54 -14.31 0.51
C THR A 107 -14.70 -14.66 -0.97
N TYR A 108 -13.97 -13.93 -1.81
CA TYR A 108 -14.07 -14.02 -3.27
C TYR A 108 -12.68 -14.16 -3.90
N PRO A 109 -12.53 -14.81 -5.05
CA PRO A 109 -11.26 -14.87 -5.76
C PRO A 109 -10.77 -13.46 -6.13
N ARG A 110 -9.48 -13.19 -5.94
CA ARG A 110 -8.84 -11.95 -6.43
C ARG A 110 -8.53 -11.98 -7.91
N PHE A 111 -8.39 -13.17 -8.45
CA PHE A 111 -7.95 -13.41 -9.82
C PHE A 111 -8.98 -14.24 -10.57
N SER A 112 -9.09 -14.05 -11.87
CA SER A 112 -9.82 -14.98 -12.71
C SER A 112 -9.10 -16.34 -12.73
N LYS A 113 -9.83 -17.40 -13.04
CA LYS A 113 -9.26 -18.76 -13.14
C LYS A 113 -8.12 -18.81 -14.16
N GLU A 114 -8.22 -18.06 -15.24
CA GLU A 114 -7.20 -17.96 -16.27
C GLU A 114 -5.93 -17.25 -15.74
N THR A 115 -6.10 -16.12 -15.04
CA THR A 115 -4.98 -15.42 -14.41
C THR A 115 -4.28 -16.31 -13.38
N LEU A 116 -5.07 -17.05 -12.58
CA LEU A 116 -4.51 -17.94 -11.57
C LEU A 116 -3.70 -19.07 -12.22
N ARG A 117 -4.18 -19.62 -13.35
CA ARG A 117 -3.45 -20.62 -14.14
C ARG A 117 -2.10 -20.10 -14.63
N LYS A 118 -2.06 -18.88 -15.18
CA LYS A 118 -0.79 -18.25 -15.61
C LYS A 118 0.18 -18.08 -14.45
N LEU A 119 -0.31 -17.64 -13.29
CA LEU A 119 0.52 -17.47 -12.10
C LEU A 119 1.09 -18.80 -11.58
N ASP A 120 0.33 -19.89 -11.69
CA ASP A 120 0.77 -21.24 -11.32
C ASP A 120 1.84 -21.75 -12.31
N GLU A 121 1.58 -21.66 -13.61
CA GLU A 121 2.53 -22.03 -14.68
C GLU A 121 3.87 -21.25 -14.57
N GLU A 122 3.81 -19.98 -14.15
CA GLU A 122 4.99 -19.15 -13.92
C GLU A 122 5.66 -19.40 -12.55
N ASN A 123 5.19 -20.35 -11.76
CA ASN A 123 5.63 -20.60 -10.37
C ASN A 123 5.55 -19.35 -9.48
N ARG A 124 4.53 -18.51 -9.70
CA ARG A 124 4.26 -17.31 -8.89
C ARG A 124 3.27 -17.55 -7.75
N ILE A 125 2.94 -18.81 -7.49
CA ILE A 125 2.16 -19.22 -6.33
C ILE A 125 3.07 -19.94 -5.35
N TYR A 126 3.03 -19.50 -4.10
CA TYR A 126 3.66 -20.23 -3.01
C TYR A 126 2.74 -21.38 -2.60
N LEU A 127 3.22 -22.58 -2.80
CA LEU A 127 2.56 -23.82 -2.44
C LEU A 127 3.39 -24.45 -1.31
N ASP A 128 2.83 -24.51 -0.12
CA ASP A 128 3.50 -25.09 1.04
C ASP A 128 3.74 -26.59 0.83
N ARG A 129 4.96 -27.07 1.07
CA ARG A 129 5.32 -28.47 0.85
C ARG A 129 4.47 -29.45 1.68
N ASP A 130 4.12 -29.01 2.90
CA ASP A 130 3.34 -29.81 3.84
C ASP A 130 1.82 -29.63 3.66
N GLY A 131 1.38 -28.77 2.72
CA GLY A 131 -0.02 -28.45 2.49
C GLY A 131 -0.72 -27.74 3.66
N LYS A 132 0.02 -27.30 4.70
CA LYS A 132 -0.54 -26.66 5.90
C LYS A 132 -0.92 -25.22 5.68
N ARG A 133 -0.27 -24.54 4.74
CA ARG A 133 -0.56 -23.14 4.42
C ARG A 133 -1.44 -23.03 3.19
N VAL A 134 -2.37 -22.11 3.23
CA VAL A 134 -3.20 -21.76 2.08
C VAL A 134 -2.32 -21.20 0.97
N PRO A 135 -2.53 -21.59 -0.30
CA PRO A 135 -1.80 -21.03 -1.44
C PRO A 135 -1.86 -19.51 -1.48
N GLN A 136 -0.74 -18.88 -1.77
CA GLN A 136 -0.59 -17.41 -1.80
C GLN A 136 0.21 -16.97 -3.03
N LYS A 137 -0.11 -15.79 -3.55
CA LYS A 137 0.65 -15.20 -4.66
C LYS A 137 1.99 -14.67 -4.16
N LYS A 138 3.07 -14.99 -4.87
CA LYS A 138 4.40 -14.39 -4.72
C LYS A 138 4.45 -13.06 -5.50
N THR A 139 4.75 -11.95 -4.81
CA THR A 139 5.02 -10.66 -5.43
C THR A 139 6.46 -10.28 -5.13
N TYR A 140 7.35 -10.40 -6.12
CA TYR A 140 8.79 -10.23 -5.92
C TYR A 140 9.16 -8.76 -5.73
N LEU A 141 10.10 -8.50 -4.82
CA LEU A 141 10.61 -7.16 -4.56
C LEU A 141 11.17 -6.50 -5.82
N LYS A 142 11.85 -7.27 -6.67
CA LYS A 142 12.38 -6.79 -7.94
C LYS A 142 11.31 -6.34 -8.95
N ASP A 143 10.13 -6.97 -8.94
CA ASP A 143 9.04 -6.63 -9.87
C ASP A 143 8.32 -5.34 -9.47
N VAL A 144 8.18 -5.08 -8.16
CA VAL A 144 7.51 -3.87 -7.64
C VAL A 144 8.48 -2.71 -7.40
N GLY A 145 9.78 -2.95 -7.58
CA GLY A 145 10.81 -1.95 -7.39
C GLY A 145 11.01 -1.55 -5.92
N GLU A 146 11.99 -0.68 -5.68
CA GLU A 146 12.36 -0.24 -4.34
C GLU A 146 11.56 0.95 -3.83
N ARG A 147 10.74 1.55 -4.68
CA ARG A 147 9.94 2.72 -4.34
C ARG A 147 8.48 2.35 -4.12
N MET A 148 7.80 3.12 -3.29
CA MET A 148 6.38 3.03 -3.00
C MET A 148 5.75 4.42 -3.12
N PRO A 149 4.44 4.54 -3.43
CA PRO A 149 3.77 5.83 -3.43
C PRO A 149 3.95 6.54 -2.08
N PRO A 150 4.09 7.88 -2.05
CA PRO A 150 4.10 8.62 -0.81
C PRO A 150 2.76 8.48 -0.08
N VAL A 151 2.81 8.56 1.24
CA VAL A 151 1.61 8.48 2.09
C VAL A 151 1.01 9.87 2.32
N THR A 152 -0.28 9.91 2.57
CA THR A 152 -1.01 11.16 2.86
C THR A 152 -1.08 11.51 4.34
N PHE A 153 -0.57 10.65 5.23
CA PHE A 153 -0.43 10.95 6.64
C PHE A 153 1.05 11.13 6.99
N TRP A 154 1.41 12.34 7.42
CA TRP A 154 2.77 12.72 7.77
C TRP A 154 2.93 12.82 9.28
N GLU A 155 3.56 11.82 9.85
CA GLU A 155 3.87 11.75 11.28
C GLU A 155 4.94 12.78 11.65
N CYS A 156 4.74 13.50 12.76
CA CYS A 156 5.70 14.44 13.32
C CYS A 156 7.12 13.87 13.48
N SER A 157 7.20 12.61 13.91
CA SER A 157 8.47 11.90 14.10
C SER A 157 9.29 11.69 12.81
N LYS A 158 8.65 11.74 11.64
CA LYS A 158 9.30 11.51 10.34
C LYS A 158 9.48 12.79 9.52
N PHE A 159 8.55 13.70 9.65
CA PHE A 159 8.46 14.89 8.80
C PHE A 159 8.70 16.20 9.57
N GLY A 160 9.00 16.09 10.88
CA GLY A 160 9.22 17.23 11.75
C GLY A 160 7.94 17.84 12.29
N SER A 161 8.10 18.68 13.30
CA SER A 161 7.05 19.46 13.93
C SER A 161 7.18 20.95 13.58
N THR A 162 6.14 21.72 13.82
CA THR A 162 6.17 23.20 13.70
C THR A 162 7.32 23.82 14.50
N ARG A 163 7.64 23.25 15.67
CA ARG A 163 8.76 23.70 16.52
C ARG A 163 10.11 23.49 15.84
N GLN A 164 10.32 22.33 15.17
CA GLN A 164 11.57 22.04 14.44
C GLN A 164 11.74 22.97 13.24
N SER A 165 10.67 23.17 12.45
CA SER A 165 10.69 24.09 11.31
C SER A 165 11.05 25.53 11.72
N ASN A 166 10.52 26.01 12.86
CA ASN A 166 10.83 27.35 13.37
C ASN A 166 12.30 27.47 13.82
N LEU A 167 12.91 26.42 14.34
CA LEU A 167 14.32 26.42 14.70
C LEU A 167 15.23 26.46 13.47
N GLU A 168 14.88 25.74 12.40
CA GLU A 168 15.63 25.75 11.13
C GLU A 168 15.53 27.09 10.39
N LEU A 169 14.41 27.78 10.48
CA LEU A 169 14.23 29.11 9.87
C LEU A 169 14.90 30.23 10.65
N SER A 170 15.27 30.01 11.92
CA SER A 170 15.92 31.00 12.80
C SER A 170 17.45 30.83 12.88
N SER A 171 18.01 29.83 12.22
CA SER A 171 19.44 29.54 12.12
C SER A 171 20.00 30.03 10.78
#